data_97f042a2da3944c42436720d7f2b78fc
#
_entry.id   97f042a2da3944c42436720d7f2b78fc
#
_cell.length_a   1.000
_cell.length_b   1.000
_cell.length_c   1.000
_cell.angle_alpha   90.00
_cell.angle_beta   90.00
_cell.angle_gamma   90.00
#
_symmetry.space_group_name_H-M   'P 1'
#
loop_
_entity.id
_entity.type
_entity.pdbx_description
1 polymer ?
#
loop_
_entity_poly.entity_id
_entity_poly.type
_entity_poly.pdbx_seq_one_letter_code
_entity_poly.pdbx_strand_id
1 'polypeptide(L)'
;WTGLYVDYIGFLTNRDRLRELGLYAPETWNELLKPELWEETALADFKNGGRSYGMITSIWQLRGEAKAMEYAASFNSQLPLYTASEWEAIEAVRSGRKTIAVVSLSTALQLERQNRDLFATLVKDGNKNCITGAAILQGANLAEAQSFMDYLLSEHSKDLLASKGYPLLWRVSDYAHDD
;
A
#
# COMPACT_ATOMS: atom_id res chain seq x y z
N TRP A 1 -3.11 20.00 -13.18
CA TRP A 1 -3.52 18.99 -12.20
C TRP A 1 -3.16 19.44 -10.78
N THR A 2 -3.88 18.94 -9.81
CA THR A 2 -3.65 19.21 -8.38
C THR A 2 -3.59 17.89 -7.61
N GLY A 3 -2.66 17.79 -6.66
CA GLY A 3 -2.57 16.64 -5.77
C GLY A 3 -3.65 16.71 -4.68
N LEU A 4 -4.28 15.57 -4.39
CA LEU A 4 -5.34 15.46 -3.38
C LEU A 4 -4.81 14.77 -2.11
N TYR A 5 -4.19 13.61 -2.26
CA TYR A 5 -3.61 12.86 -1.15
C TYR A 5 -2.43 12.02 -1.62
N VAL A 6 -1.62 11.58 -0.65
CA VAL A 6 -0.53 10.62 -0.87
C VAL A 6 -1.00 9.26 -0.41
N ASP A 7 -0.65 8.22 -1.16
CA ASP A 7 -0.81 6.86 -0.71
C ASP A 7 0.55 6.15 -0.67
N TYR A 8 0.72 5.30 0.31
CA TYR A 8 1.93 4.53 0.54
C TYR A 8 1.67 3.05 0.28
N ILE A 9 2.73 2.28 0.15
CA ILE A 9 2.64 0.83 0.17
C ILE A 9 2.65 0.39 1.63
N GLY A 10 1.76 -0.52 1.96
CA GLY A 10 1.68 -1.15 3.26
C GLY A 10 1.58 -2.66 3.16
N PHE A 11 1.67 -3.30 4.30
CA PHE A 11 1.33 -4.70 4.45
C PHE A 11 0.00 -4.81 5.18
N LEU A 12 -0.89 -5.63 4.65
CA LEU A 12 -2.06 -6.13 5.37
C LEU A 12 -1.74 -7.52 5.86
N THR A 13 -1.83 -7.76 7.15
CA THR A 13 -1.50 -9.05 7.76
C THR A 13 -2.68 -9.66 8.50
N ASN A 14 -2.79 -10.97 8.48
CA ASN A 14 -3.72 -11.73 9.31
C ASN A 14 -3.04 -12.04 10.66
N ARG A 15 -3.59 -11.51 11.76
CA ARG A 15 -3.01 -11.63 13.11
C ARG A 15 -2.94 -13.06 13.60
N ASP A 16 -3.96 -13.87 13.31
CA ASP A 16 -4.00 -15.26 13.77
C ASP A 16 -2.96 -16.10 13.03
N ARG A 17 -2.83 -15.91 11.72
CA ARG A 17 -1.78 -16.56 10.93
C ARG A 17 -0.37 -16.16 11.39
N LEU A 18 -0.12 -14.87 11.67
CA LEU A 18 1.17 -14.43 12.24
C LEU A 18 1.47 -15.14 13.57
N ARG A 19 0.45 -15.24 14.43
CA ARG A 19 0.59 -15.91 15.73
C ARG A 19 0.89 -17.41 15.57
N GLU A 20 0.24 -18.09 14.64
CA GLU A 20 0.51 -19.49 14.30
C GLU A 20 1.96 -19.71 13.83
N LEU A 21 2.49 -18.77 13.05
CA LEU A 21 3.87 -18.79 12.57
C LEU A 21 4.89 -18.31 13.61
N GLY A 22 4.45 -17.80 14.77
CA GLY A 22 5.32 -17.22 15.79
C GLY A 22 6.02 -15.93 15.35
N LEU A 23 5.40 -15.18 14.45
CA LEU A 23 5.98 -13.97 13.85
C LEU A 23 5.28 -12.70 14.32
N TYR A 24 6.01 -11.60 14.24
CA TYR A 24 5.46 -10.24 14.30
C TYR A 24 5.16 -9.72 12.89
N ALA A 25 4.26 -8.74 12.79
CA ALA A 25 3.96 -8.08 11.52
C ALA A 25 5.23 -7.46 10.93
N PRO A 26 5.53 -7.68 9.65
CA PRO A 26 6.72 -7.11 9.02
C PRO A 26 6.57 -5.61 8.87
N GLU A 27 7.69 -4.89 8.99
CA GLU A 27 7.79 -3.45 8.80
C GLU A 27 8.79 -3.06 7.70
N THR A 28 9.52 -4.04 7.17
CA THR A 28 10.55 -3.83 6.14
C THR A 28 10.42 -4.83 5.00
N TRP A 29 10.95 -4.45 3.83
CA TRP A 29 10.95 -5.34 2.67
C TRP A 29 11.71 -6.64 2.93
N ASN A 30 12.84 -6.56 3.65
CA ASN A 30 13.65 -7.74 3.93
C ASN A 30 12.93 -8.74 4.84
N GLU A 31 12.00 -8.31 5.66
CA GLU A 31 11.25 -9.22 6.51
C GLU A 31 10.32 -10.14 5.74
N LEU A 32 9.91 -9.75 4.52
CA LEU A 32 9.17 -10.65 3.63
C LEU A 32 10.01 -11.84 3.14
N LEU A 33 11.34 -11.79 3.29
CA LEU A 33 12.24 -12.87 2.88
C LEU A 33 12.51 -13.89 3.99
N LYS A 34 11.85 -13.77 5.15
CA LYS A 34 11.99 -14.74 6.25
C LYS A 34 11.49 -16.11 5.79
N PRO A 35 12.23 -17.21 6.08
CA PRO A 35 11.84 -18.56 5.65
C PRO A 35 10.44 -18.97 6.14
N GLU A 36 10.01 -18.46 7.28
CA GLU A 36 8.70 -18.72 7.89
C GLU A 36 7.55 -18.12 7.06
N LEU A 37 7.86 -17.20 6.14
CA LEU A 37 6.90 -16.59 5.23
C LEU A 37 6.88 -17.27 3.84
N TRP A 38 7.49 -18.45 3.72
CA TRP A 38 7.40 -19.27 2.52
C TRP A 38 5.93 -19.52 2.14
N GLU A 39 5.58 -19.17 0.90
CA GLU A 39 4.21 -19.24 0.38
C GLU A 39 3.15 -18.41 1.13
N GLU A 40 3.54 -17.55 2.07
CA GLU A 40 2.60 -16.83 2.93
C GLU A 40 2.28 -15.40 2.45
N THR A 41 2.93 -14.91 1.40
CA THR A 41 2.71 -13.57 0.86
C THR A 41 1.83 -13.59 -0.38
N ALA A 42 0.91 -12.62 -0.50
CA ALA A 42 0.08 -12.36 -1.67
C ALA A 42 0.29 -10.94 -2.19
N LEU A 43 0.24 -10.74 -3.50
CA LEU A 43 0.31 -9.42 -4.13
C LEU A 43 -0.27 -9.47 -5.55
N ALA A 44 -0.71 -8.32 -6.07
CA ALA A 44 -1.10 -8.23 -7.47
C ALA A 44 0.10 -8.52 -8.39
N ASP A 45 -0.14 -9.17 -9.53
CA ASP A 45 0.91 -9.42 -10.53
C ASP A 45 1.52 -8.09 -10.98
N PHE A 46 2.85 -8.04 -11.04
CA PHE A 46 3.61 -6.87 -11.49
C PHE A 46 3.18 -6.34 -12.87
N LYS A 47 2.69 -7.23 -13.75
CA LYS A 47 2.18 -6.87 -15.08
C LYS A 47 0.97 -5.96 -15.02
N ASN A 48 0.20 -6.04 -13.94
CA ASN A 48 -0.98 -5.21 -13.72
C ASN A 48 -0.64 -3.85 -13.11
N GLY A 49 0.66 -3.58 -12.87
CA GLY A 49 1.13 -2.35 -12.24
C GLY A 49 0.77 -2.30 -10.73
N GLY A 50 0.52 -1.10 -10.24
CA GLY A 50 0.04 -0.90 -8.88
C GLY A 50 1.11 -0.98 -7.80
N ARG A 51 0.70 -1.34 -6.57
CA ARG A 51 1.55 -1.31 -5.37
C ARG A 51 2.65 -2.35 -5.38
N SER A 52 2.40 -3.52 -5.94
CA SER A 52 3.41 -4.57 -6.09
C SER A 52 4.59 -4.12 -6.94
N TYR A 53 4.34 -3.42 -8.06
CA TYR A 53 5.42 -2.81 -8.84
C TYR A 53 6.17 -1.72 -8.05
N GLY A 54 5.43 -0.99 -7.21
CA GLY A 54 5.99 0.00 -6.27
C GLY A 54 7.01 -0.60 -5.30
N MET A 55 6.83 -1.85 -4.86
CA MET A 55 7.82 -2.58 -4.04
C MET A 55 9.19 -2.61 -4.71
N ILE A 56 9.25 -3.13 -5.94
CA ILE A 56 10.53 -3.24 -6.67
C ILE A 56 11.15 -1.87 -6.93
N THR A 57 10.33 -0.88 -7.32
CA THR A 57 10.83 0.48 -7.58
C THR A 57 11.30 1.19 -6.31
N SER A 58 10.71 0.92 -5.14
CA SER A 58 11.18 1.44 -3.86
C SER A 58 12.58 0.90 -3.54
N ILE A 59 12.77 -0.41 -3.69
CA ILE A 59 14.08 -1.06 -3.44
C ILE A 59 15.12 -0.56 -4.46
N TRP A 60 14.73 -0.38 -5.71
CA TRP A 60 15.60 0.20 -6.74
C TRP A 60 16.08 1.60 -6.35
N GLN A 61 15.17 2.47 -5.97
CA GLN A 61 15.53 3.83 -5.57
C GLN A 61 16.46 3.88 -4.35
N LEU A 62 16.28 2.96 -3.41
CA LEU A 62 17.07 2.92 -2.18
C LEU A 62 18.44 2.26 -2.33
N ARG A 63 18.52 1.17 -3.10
CA ARG A 63 19.66 0.24 -3.08
C ARG A 63 20.28 0.04 -4.46
N GLY A 64 19.71 0.65 -5.52
CA GLY A 64 20.12 0.51 -6.90
C GLY A 64 19.56 -0.73 -7.60
N GLU A 65 19.71 -0.76 -8.92
CA GLU A 65 19.13 -1.77 -9.80
C GLU A 65 19.56 -3.21 -9.44
N ALA A 66 20.86 -3.44 -9.27
CA ALA A 66 21.38 -4.76 -8.98
C ALA A 66 20.75 -5.37 -7.71
N LYS A 67 20.62 -4.58 -6.64
CA LYS A 67 19.99 -5.01 -5.39
C LYS A 67 18.49 -5.21 -5.51
N ALA A 68 17.81 -4.42 -6.34
CA ALA A 68 16.38 -4.61 -6.60
C ALA A 68 16.13 -5.93 -7.35
N MET A 69 16.98 -6.27 -8.32
CA MET A 69 16.88 -7.53 -9.07
C MET A 69 17.20 -8.74 -8.19
N GLU A 70 18.23 -8.63 -7.33
CA GLU A 70 18.58 -9.66 -6.34
C GLU A 70 17.40 -9.89 -5.37
N TYR A 71 16.80 -8.81 -4.87
CA TYR A 71 15.63 -8.89 -4.01
C TYR A 71 14.44 -9.53 -4.72
N ALA A 72 14.15 -9.12 -5.96
CA ALA A 72 13.04 -9.67 -6.74
C ALA A 72 13.19 -11.18 -6.96
N ALA A 73 14.41 -11.65 -7.25
CA ALA A 73 14.70 -13.06 -7.39
C ALA A 73 14.49 -13.81 -6.07
N SER A 74 15.01 -13.26 -4.96
CA SER A 74 14.87 -13.84 -3.63
C SER A 74 13.40 -13.88 -3.19
N PHE A 75 12.65 -12.80 -3.44
CA PHE A 75 11.23 -12.74 -3.12
C PHE A 75 10.42 -13.73 -3.97
N ASN A 76 10.70 -13.84 -5.25
CA ASN A 76 10.01 -14.82 -6.11
C ASN A 76 10.30 -16.26 -5.68
N SER A 77 11.47 -16.55 -5.12
CA SER A 77 11.81 -17.88 -4.60
C SER A 77 11.02 -18.24 -3.33
N GLN A 78 10.39 -17.27 -2.67
CA GLN A 78 9.44 -17.50 -1.56
C GLN A 78 8.07 -18.01 -2.06
N LEU A 79 7.86 -18.17 -3.36
CA LEU A 79 6.61 -18.60 -4.00
C LEU A 79 5.40 -17.76 -3.58
N PRO A 80 5.46 -16.43 -3.72
CA PRO A 80 4.31 -15.58 -3.38
C PRO A 80 3.13 -15.88 -4.30
N LEU A 81 1.91 -15.67 -3.80
CA LEU A 81 0.70 -15.74 -4.60
C LEU A 81 0.55 -14.46 -5.43
N TYR A 82 0.76 -14.56 -6.73
CA TYR A 82 0.43 -13.48 -7.67
C TYR A 82 -1.04 -13.53 -8.05
N THR A 83 -1.75 -12.42 -7.87
CA THR A 83 -3.19 -12.30 -8.11
C THR A 83 -3.48 -11.33 -9.27
N ALA A 84 -4.67 -11.41 -9.85
CA ALA A 84 -5.08 -10.50 -10.91
C ALA A 84 -5.31 -9.05 -10.41
N SER A 85 -5.60 -8.88 -9.12
CA SER A 85 -5.85 -7.58 -8.51
C SER A 85 -5.38 -7.53 -7.05
N GLU A 86 -5.18 -6.30 -6.53
CA GLU A 86 -4.89 -6.07 -5.12
C GLU A 86 -6.01 -6.63 -4.22
N TRP A 87 -7.26 -6.54 -4.67
CA TRP A 87 -8.40 -7.06 -3.91
C TRP A 87 -8.37 -8.57 -3.72
N GLU A 88 -7.94 -9.32 -4.73
CA GLU A 88 -7.77 -10.78 -4.59
C GLU A 88 -6.65 -11.15 -3.60
N ALA A 89 -5.57 -10.37 -3.56
CA ALA A 89 -4.52 -10.52 -2.56
C ALA A 89 -5.07 -10.25 -1.13
N ILE A 90 -5.87 -9.20 -0.98
CA ILE A 90 -6.57 -8.88 0.28
C ILE A 90 -7.48 -10.05 0.70
N GLU A 91 -8.27 -10.60 -0.21
CA GLU A 91 -9.16 -11.73 0.10
C GLU A 91 -8.40 -13.00 0.49
N ALA A 92 -7.21 -13.22 -0.07
CA ALA A 92 -6.36 -14.32 0.34
C ALA A 92 -5.91 -14.19 1.81
N VAL A 93 -5.64 -12.97 2.28
CA VAL A 93 -5.29 -12.68 3.68
C VAL A 93 -6.52 -12.72 4.59
N ARG A 94 -7.63 -12.11 4.19
CA ARG A 94 -8.88 -12.12 4.96
C ARG A 94 -9.40 -13.51 5.23
N SER A 95 -9.30 -14.40 4.25
CA SER A 95 -9.73 -15.80 4.36
C SER A 95 -8.73 -16.70 5.10
N GLY A 96 -7.58 -16.18 5.52
CA GLY A 96 -6.52 -16.96 6.18
C GLY A 96 -5.73 -17.87 5.22
N ARG A 97 -5.94 -17.78 3.90
CA ARG A 97 -5.16 -18.56 2.92
C ARG A 97 -3.72 -18.08 2.81
N LYS A 98 -3.47 -16.81 3.09
CA LYS A 98 -2.16 -16.17 3.14
C LYS A 98 -2.05 -15.30 4.38
N THR A 99 -0.83 -15.07 4.82
CA THR A 99 -0.56 -14.31 6.03
C THR A 99 -0.44 -12.82 5.75
N ILE A 100 0.17 -12.45 4.62
CA ILE A 100 0.54 -11.07 4.30
C ILE A 100 0.09 -10.72 2.88
N ALA A 101 -0.44 -9.50 2.68
CA ALA A 101 -0.63 -8.91 1.36
C ALA A 101 0.13 -7.58 1.24
N VAL A 102 0.77 -7.36 0.08
CA VAL A 102 1.38 -6.07 -0.30
C VAL A 102 0.30 -5.24 -0.98
N VAL A 103 -0.13 -4.17 -0.35
CA VAL A 103 -1.32 -3.39 -0.73
C VAL A 103 -1.12 -1.89 -0.51
N SER A 104 -2.10 -1.10 -0.91
CA SER A 104 -2.24 0.30 -0.50
C SER A 104 -2.37 0.40 1.02
N LEU A 105 -1.58 1.26 1.66
CA LEU A 105 -1.65 1.48 3.12
C LEU A 105 -3.02 2.01 3.54
N SER A 106 -3.61 2.93 2.76
CA SER A 106 -4.93 3.47 3.05
C SER A 106 -5.99 2.38 3.06
N THR A 107 -5.94 1.43 2.11
CA THR A 107 -6.83 0.27 2.07
C THR A 107 -6.59 -0.65 3.27
N ALA A 108 -5.33 -0.94 3.60
CA ALA A 108 -4.98 -1.77 4.76
C ALA A 108 -5.53 -1.18 6.08
N LEU A 109 -5.35 0.13 6.30
CA LEU A 109 -5.87 0.84 7.47
C LEU A 109 -7.39 0.83 7.55
N GLN A 110 -8.09 0.95 6.43
CA GLN A 110 -9.55 0.85 6.41
C GLN A 110 -10.02 -0.56 6.80
N LEU A 111 -9.36 -1.59 6.28
CA LEU A 111 -9.70 -2.99 6.58
C LEU A 111 -9.38 -3.35 8.04
N GLU A 112 -8.29 -2.87 8.60
CA GLU A 112 -7.95 -3.04 10.02
C GLU A 112 -9.04 -2.46 10.94
N ARG A 113 -9.57 -1.26 10.61
CA ARG A 113 -10.66 -0.64 11.39
C ARG A 113 -11.96 -1.46 11.35
N GLN A 114 -12.18 -2.20 10.27
CA GLN A 114 -13.40 -3.01 10.05
C GLN A 114 -13.26 -4.44 10.57
N ASN A 115 -12.03 -4.94 10.68
CA ASN A 115 -11.77 -6.32 11.09
C ASN A 115 -10.55 -6.38 12.03
N ARG A 116 -10.77 -6.78 13.29
CA ARG A 116 -9.74 -6.87 14.33
C ARG A 116 -8.70 -7.97 14.09
N ASP A 117 -9.00 -8.93 13.22
CA ASP A 117 -8.07 -10.01 12.86
C ASP A 117 -7.03 -9.55 11.85
N LEU A 118 -7.23 -8.36 11.29
CA LEU A 118 -6.30 -7.74 10.35
C LEU A 118 -5.44 -6.67 11.03
N PHE A 119 -4.25 -6.48 10.49
CA PHE A 119 -3.30 -5.47 10.94
C PHE A 119 -2.63 -4.80 9.75
N ALA A 120 -2.58 -3.48 9.75
CA ALA A 120 -1.94 -2.67 8.73
C ALA A 120 -0.56 -2.20 9.21
N THR A 121 0.46 -2.33 8.35
CA THR A 121 1.82 -1.88 8.67
C THR A 121 2.34 -0.99 7.53
N LEU A 122 2.90 0.16 7.88
CA LEU A 122 3.68 0.98 6.95
C LEU A 122 5.06 0.37 6.75
N VAL A 123 5.52 0.30 5.50
CA VAL A 123 6.90 -0.13 5.21
C VAL A 123 7.87 1.00 5.55
N LYS A 124 8.80 0.74 6.46
CA LYS A 124 9.71 1.75 7.05
C LYS A 124 11.04 1.92 6.30
N ASP A 125 11.54 0.88 5.65
CA ASP A 125 12.83 0.89 4.95
C ASP A 125 12.73 1.34 3.49
N GLY A 126 11.94 2.38 3.27
CA GLY A 126 11.71 3.03 1.98
C GLY A 126 10.43 2.63 1.31
N ASN A 127 9.68 3.63 0.96
CA ASN A 127 8.33 3.47 0.45
C ASN A 127 8.11 4.44 -0.71
N LYS A 128 7.74 3.89 -1.86
CA LYS A 128 7.30 4.72 -2.98
C LYS A 128 5.92 5.28 -2.66
N ASN A 129 5.84 6.57 -2.48
CA ASN A 129 4.56 7.25 -2.40
C ASN A 129 3.94 7.41 -3.79
N CYS A 130 2.62 7.44 -3.84
CA CYS A 130 1.84 7.72 -5.04
C CYS A 130 0.92 8.90 -4.74
N ILE A 131 1.15 10.02 -5.43
CA ILE A 131 0.26 11.18 -5.32
C ILE A 131 -0.97 10.92 -6.19
N THR A 132 -2.13 10.87 -5.56
CA THR A 132 -3.41 10.88 -6.28
C THR A 132 -3.80 12.32 -6.56
N GLY A 133 -4.03 12.62 -7.81
CA GLY A 133 -4.36 13.96 -8.26
C GLY A 133 -5.62 14.00 -9.11
N ALA A 134 -6.14 15.19 -9.29
CA ALA A 134 -7.25 15.51 -10.19
C ALA A 134 -6.84 16.58 -11.18
N ALA A 135 -7.46 16.54 -12.36
CA ALA A 135 -7.25 17.54 -13.40
C ALA A 135 -8.54 17.76 -14.19
N ILE A 136 -8.74 18.98 -14.65
CA ILE A 136 -9.81 19.32 -15.58
C ILE A 136 -9.34 18.98 -17.01
N LEU A 137 -10.09 18.16 -17.71
CA LEU A 137 -9.79 17.79 -19.09
C LEU A 137 -10.17 18.91 -20.06
N GLN A 138 -9.45 18.99 -21.17
CA GLN A 138 -9.81 19.89 -22.27
C GLN A 138 -11.20 19.50 -22.82
N GLY A 139 -12.07 20.50 -22.99
CA GLY A 139 -13.43 20.29 -23.47
C GLY A 139 -14.47 19.98 -22.38
N ALA A 140 -14.06 19.91 -21.11
CA ALA A 140 -15.01 19.82 -20.00
C ALA A 140 -15.85 21.11 -19.87
N ASN A 141 -17.02 21.01 -19.22
CA ASN A 141 -17.74 22.20 -18.75
C ASN A 141 -16.91 22.87 -17.65
N LEU A 142 -16.21 23.95 -18.03
CA LEU A 142 -15.17 24.56 -17.18
C LEU A 142 -15.74 25.05 -15.84
N ALA A 143 -16.91 25.68 -15.85
CA ALA A 143 -17.51 26.24 -14.62
C ALA A 143 -17.86 25.14 -13.61
N GLU A 144 -18.51 24.08 -14.06
CA GLU A 144 -18.87 22.95 -13.21
C GLU A 144 -17.65 22.17 -12.75
N ALA A 145 -16.67 21.94 -13.64
CA ALA A 145 -15.43 21.26 -13.32
C ALA A 145 -14.60 22.04 -12.29
N GLN A 146 -14.52 23.36 -12.40
CA GLN A 146 -13.88 24.22 -11.40
C GLN A 146 -14.60 24.15 -10.04
N SER A 147 -15.92 24.25 -10.03
CA SER A 147 -16.71 24.14 -8.80
C SER A 147 -16.47 22.79 -8.10
N PHE A 148 -16.38 21.68 -8.87
CA PHE A 148 -16.07 20.38 -8.31
C PHE A 148 -14.62 20.31 -7.79
N MET A 149 -13.67 20.89 -8.49
CA MET A 149 -12.28 20.96 -8.00
C MET A 149 -12.16 21.77 -6.72
N ASP A 150 -12.86 22.91 -6.61
CA ASP A 150 -12.91 23.71 -5.39
C ASP A 150 -13.49 22.91 -4.23
N TYR A 151 -14.54 22.12 -4.48
CA TYR A 151 -15.11 21.20 -3.49
C TYR A 151 -14.08 20.15 -3.06
N LEU A 152 -13.38 19.50 -3.99
CA LEU A 152 -12.35 18.50 -3.69
C LEU A 152 -11.20 19.07 -2.82
N LEU A 153 -10.89 20.36 -3.00
CA LEU A 153 -9.84 21.05 -2.25
C LEU A 153 -10.34 21.70 -0.96
N SER A 154 -11.63 21.67 -0.70
CA SER A 154 -12.22 22.26 0.53
C SER A 154 -11.80 21.50 1.79
N GLU A 155 -11.83 22.17 2.94
CA GLU A 155 -11.56 21.54 4.24
C GLU A 155 -12.53 20.37 4.52
N HIS A 156 -13.80 20.52 4.11
CA HIS A 156 -14.79 19.44 4.25
C HIS A 156 -14.37 18.16 3.52
N SER A 157 -13.92 18.27 2.25
CA SER A 157 -13.45 17.13 1.48
C SER A 157 -12.17 16.53 2.08
N LYS A 158 -11.27 17.38 2.57
CA LYS A 158 -10.06 16.97 3.27
C LYS A 158 -10.37 16.16 4.52
N ASP A 159 -11.26 16.64 5.36
CA ASP A 159 -11.69 15.96 6.58
C ASP A 159 -12.38 14.62 6.25
N LEU A 160 -13.17 14.59 5.18
CA LEU A 160 -13.79 13.35 4.70
C LEU A 160 -12.72 12.32 4.27
N LEU A 161 -11.73 12.72 3.47
CA LEU A 161 -10.62 11.86 3.04
C LEU A 161 -9.83 11.36 4.25
N ALA A 162 -9.48 12.25 5.18
CA ALA A 162 -8.77 11.88 6.41
C ALA A 162 -9.58 10.88 7.26
N SER A 163 -10.89 11.09 7.40
CA SER A 163 -11.78 10.18 8.14
C SER A 163 -11.84 8.78 7.52
N LYS A 164 -11.59 8.68 6.21
CA LYS A 164 -11.50 7.42 5.46
C LYS A 164 -10.09 6.80 5.49
N GLY A 165 -9.12 7.46 6.12
CA GLY A 165 -7.76 6.94 6.25
C GLY A 165 -6.83 7.27 5.08
N TYR A 166 -7.19 8.25 4.24
CA TYR A 166 -6.29 8.73 3.20
C TYR A 166 -5.33 9.79 3.77
N PRO A 167 -4.00 9.55 3.71
CA PRO A 167 -3.02 10.54 4.15
C PRO A 167 -3.07 11.79 3.26
N LEU A 168 -3.31 12.94 3.85
CA LEU A 168 -3.38 14.20 3.13
C LEU A 168 -1.97 14.73 2.83
N LEU A 169 -1.75 15.29 1.64
CA LEU A 169 -0.45 15.82 1.19
C LEU A 169 0.20 16.82 2.17
N TRP A 170 -0.59 17.63 2.84
CA TRP A 170 -0.12 18.64 3.80
C TRP A 170 -0.03 18.17 5.25
N ARG A 171 -0.45 16.92 5.53
CA ARG A 171 -0.30 16.27 6.85
C ARG A 171 0.74 15.15 6.85
N VAL A 172 1.53 15.04 5.79
CA VAL A 172 2.58 13.99 5.68
C VAL A 172 3.63 14.12 6.79
N SER A 173 3.82 15.34 7.34
CA SER A 173 4.70 15.56 8.50
C SER A 173 4.27 14.79 9.75
N ASP A 174 2.97 14.50 9.91
CA ASP A 174 2.47 13.82 11.11
C ASP A 174 2.76 12.30 11.09
N TYR A 175 3.13 11.76 9.94
CA TYR A 175 3.50 10.34 9.76
C TYR A 175 5.02 10.11 9.66
N ALA A 176 5.80 11.20 9.56
CA ALA A 176 7.24 11.14 9.35
C ALA A 176 8.07 11.30 10.64
N HIS A 177 7.43 11.50 11.78
CA HIS A 177 8.08 11.78 13.06
C HIS A 177 7.58 10.86 14.17
N ASP A 178 7.91 9.59 14.08
CA ASP A 178 8.11 8.73 15.24
C ASP A 178 9.42 7.96 14.99
N ASP A 179 10.54 8.68 15.23
CA ASP A 179 11.86 8.09 15.45
C ASP A 179 12.00 7.60 16.89
#